data_234c90edb28fee46853ae233d57a860a
#
_entry.id   234c90edb28fee46853ae233d57a860a
#
_cell.length_a   1.000
_cell.length_b   1.000
_cell.length_c   1.000
_cell.angle_alpha   90.00
_cell.angle_beta   90.00
_cell.angle_gamma   90.00
#
_symmetry.space_group_name_H-M   'P 1'
#
loop_
_entity.id
_entity.type
_entity.pdbx_description
1 polymer ?
#
loop_
_entity_poly.entity_id
_entity_poly.type
_entity_poly.pdbx_seq_one_letter_code
_entity_poly.pdbx_strand_id
1 'polypeptide(L)'
;MDGDRDSDADAPAPDAGGSDTQDTRDPDTLDPDAGDSDAPDPDAGDSDTSGPDARDSDGWDPVDHDEASTEPDDPLDRRFLTPLREAVAEHRTYVLFSAGLFLLGAVIGAAMVGRVDLWAVLGVEDARQLFPENVTAVTILLNNTRAAVVLVLGALSLGVVTALVLLFNGILVGYVAGLAAAERGVGVVLLAILPHGVIELPAIFVAGAVAFRVVHVTALRVIGRREAVLGMDGWRRAGILLGTAWLALVVAAIVEFYVTKPLVDAVAG
;
A
#
# COMPACT_ATOMS: atom_id res chain seq x y z
N MET A 1 -70.35 12.28 -10.00
CA MET A 1 -70.59 10.84 -10.08
C MET A 1 -69.37 10.25 -9.48
N ASP A 2 -69.30 10.23 -8.19
CA ASP A 2 -69.85 9.23 -7.24
C ASP A 2 -69.09 7.92 -7.34
N GLY A 3 -68.56 7.58 -6.21
CA GLY A 3 -68.19 6.30 -5.80
C GLY A 3 -67.05 6.21 -4.80
N ASP A 4 -67.25 6.81 -3.66
CA ASP A 4 -66.89 6.31 -2.33
C ASP A 4 -66.96 4.79 -2.18
N ARG A 5 -66.01 4.23 -1.47
CA ARG A 5 -66.26 3.27 -0.38
C ARG A 5 -64.99 2.93 0.37
N ASP A 6 -65.00 3.49 1.58
CA ASP A 6 -64.44 2.95 2.84
C ASP A 6 -64.52 1.45 3.00
N SER A 7 -63.57 0.90 3.72
CA SER A 7 -63.69 -0.21 4.66
C SER A 7 -62.30 -0.43 5.30
N ASP A 8 -61.98 0.09 6.40
CA ASP A 8 -62.08 -0.28 7.83
C ASP A 8 -61.70 -1.71 8.19
N ALA A 9 -60.87 -1.73 9.25
CA ALA A 9 -60.70 -2.74 10.28
C ALA A 9 -59.91 -4.02 9.90
N ASP A 10 -58.88 -4.40 10.58
CA ASP A 10 -58.85 -4.81 11.97
C ASP A 10 -57.42 -5.09 12.43
N ALA A 11 -57.03 -4.52 13.55
CA ALA A 11 -55.93 -5.02 14.38
C ALA A 11 -56.49 -6.13 15.30
N PRO A 12 -55.65 -7.05 15.75
CA PRO A 12 -55.36 -7.08 17.17
C PRO A 12 -53.90 -7.38 17.55
N ALA A 13 -53.39 -6.65 18.55
CA ALA A 13 -52.48 -7.11 19.58
C ALA A 13 -53.33 -7.53 20.80
N PRO A 14 -52.76 -8.03 21.90
CA PRO A 14 -51.48 -8.70 22.16
C PRO A 14 -51.72 -10.07 22.90
N ASP A 15 -50.68 -10.83 23.05
CA ASP A 15 -50.68 -11.77 24.18
C ASP A 15 -49.31 -11.87 24.86
N ALA A 16 -49.37 -11.61 26.14
CA ALA A 16 -48.34 -11.72 27.11
C ALA A 16 -48.32 -13.14 27.73
N GLY A 17 -47.14 -13.59 28.10
CA GLY A 17 -46.90 -14.77 28.91
C GLY A 17 -45.48 -15.22 28.66
N GLY A 18 -44.57 -15.12 29.55
CA GLY A 18 -44.56 -15.42 30.96
C GLY A 18 -43.69 -16.63 31.21
N SER A 19 -42.85 -16.47 32.15
CA SER A 19 -42.11 -17.46 32.99
C SER A 19 -40.66 -17.67 32.58
N ASP A 20 -39.72 -17.03 33.32
CA ASP A 20 -39.06 -17.60 34.52
C ASP A 20 -38.44 -18.97 34.30
N THR A 21 -37.14 -19.02 34.24
CA THR A 21 -36.39 -19.90 35.13
C THR A 21 -34.97 -19.33 35.32
N GLN A 22 -34.78 -18.80 36.51
CA GLN A 22 -33.50 -18.76 37.21
C GLN A 22 -32.92 -20.19 37.26
N ASP A 23 -31.68 -20.37 36.98
CA ASP A 23 -30.86 -21.31 37.70
C ASP A 23 -29.48 -20.71 37.97
N THR A 24 -29.41 -20.31 39.22
CA THR A 24 -28.26 -20.02 40.03
C THR A 24 -27.47 -21.27 40.24
N ARG A 25 -26.16 -21.25 39.98
CA ARG A 25 -25.18 -22.08 40.70
C ARG A 25 -23.78 -21.48 40.55
N ASP A 26 -23.41 -20.66 41.46
CA ASP A 26 -22.17 -20.68 42.21
C ASP A 26 -22.46 -21.49 43.49
N PRO A 27 -21.55 -22.05 44.23
CA PRO A 27 -20.18 -21.67 44.51
C PRO A 27 -19.17 -22.81 44.76
N ASP A 28 -17.91 -22.39 45.01
CA ASP A 28 -16.95 -22.97 45.92
C ASP A 28 -16.57 -24.47 45.84
N THR A 29 -15.32 -24.67 45.54
CA THR A 29 -14.40 -25.52 46.33
C THR A 29 -12.98 -25.16 45.91
N LEU A 30 -12.28 -24.34 46.73
CA LEU A 30 -11.33 -24.78 47.76
C LEU A 30 -10.15 -25.57 47.21
N ASP A 31 -9.04 -24.86 47.18
CA ASP A 31 -7.70 -25.28 47.57
C ASP A 31 -7.71 -26.39 48.66
N PRO A 32 -6.71 -27.18 48.93
CA PRO A 32 -5.28 -26.94 48.93
C PRO A 32 -4.40 -28.15 48.59
N ASP A 33 -3.14 -27.96 48.35
CA ASP A 33 -2.03 -28.64 49.03
C ASP A 33 -0.70 -28.01 48.54
N ALA A 34 -0.16 -27.33 49.39
CA ALA A 34 1.05 -27.24 50.13
C ALA A 34 1.95 -28.47 50.00
N GLY A 35 3.14 -28.25 49.56
CA GLY A 35 4.22 -29.22 49.52
C GLY A 35 5.56 -28.46 49.58
N ASP A 36 5.87 -28.01 50.79
CA ASP A 36 7.20 -27.74 51.30
C ASP A 36 8.14 -28.93 51.06
N SER A 37 9.37 -28.67 50.71
CA SER A 37 10.58 -29.30 51.25
C SER A 37 11.83 -28.66 50.70
N ASP A 38 12.40 -27.82 51.52
CA ASP A 38 13.67 -28.05 52.18
C ASP A 38 14.91 -28.08 51.30
N ALA A 39 15.68 -27.00 51.48
CA ALA A 39 17.12 -27.01 51.38
C ALA A 39 17.74 -27.94 52.41
N PRO A 40 18.98 -28.42 52.30
CA PRO A 40 20.09 -27.63 52.82
C PRO A 40 21.38 -27.64 51.98
N ASP A 41 22.07 -26.53 52.06
CA ASP A 41 23.50 -26.45 52.15
C ASP A 41 23.98 -27.19 53.41
N PRO A 42 25.24 -27.68 53.63
CA PRO A 42 26.48 -26.96 53.50
C PRO A 42 27.73 -27.83 53.18
N ASP A 43 28.84 -27.14 53.30
CA ASP A 43 30.21 -27.57 53.62
C ASP A 43 31.22 -27.67 52.48
N ALA A 44 32.06 -26.71 52.44
CA ALA A 44 33.38 -26.63 53.06
C ALA A 44 34.41 -27.61 52.47
N GLY A 45 35.38 -27.07 51.87
CA GLY A 45 36.60 -27.73 51.43
C GLY A 45 37.71 -26.78 51.03
N ASP A 46 38.31 -26.17 52.04
CA ASP A 46 39.63 -25.58 51.93
C ASP A 46 40.65 -26.55 51.35
N SER A 47 41.43 -26.11 50.44
CA SER A 47 42.83 -26.49 50.34
C SER A 47 43.66 -25.46 49.59
N ASP A 48 44.36 -24.71 50.41
CA ASP A 48 45.62 -24.06 50.09
C ASP A 48 46.59 -24.98 49.33
N THR A 49 47.14 -24.53 48.25
CA THR A 49 48.54 -24.81 47.90
C THR A 49 49.12 -23.63 47.16
N SER A 50 49.91 -22.93 47.89
CA SER A 50 50.96 -22.01 47.43
C SER A 50 52.00 -22.72 46.57
N GLY A 51 52.42 -22.05 45.51
CA GLY A 51 53.66 -22.37 44.82
C GLY A 51 53.97 -21.37 43.74
N PRO A 52 55.15 -20.87 43.64
CA PRO A 52 55.48 -19.59 43.03
C PRO A 52 56.10 -19.73 41.64
N ASP A 53 56.22 -18.56 41.03
CA ASP A 53 57.13 -18.19 39.98
C ASP A 53 57.00 -18.75 38.57
N ALA A 54 56.84 -17.86 37.77
CA ALA A 54 57.80 -17.41 36.76
C ALA A 54 57.15 -17.11 35.36
N ARG A 55 57.49 -15.92 34.99
CA ARG A 55 57.84 -15.51 33.62
C ARG A 55 56.74 -15.03 32.71
N ASP A 56 56.79 -13.74 32.59
CA ASP A 56 56.71 -12.96 31.34
C ASP A 56 56.56 -13.84 30.10
N SER A 57 55.37 -13.82 29.56
CA SER A 57 55.17 -14.00 28.16
C SER A 57 54.17 -12.92 27.74
N ASP A 58 54.70 -12.04 26.92
CA ASP A 58 53.99 -10.99 26.24
C ASP A 58 52.65 -11.48 25.76
N GLY A 59 51.65 -11.22 26.57
CA GLY A 59 50.24 -11.44 26.17
C GLY A 59 49.88 -10.45 25.09
N TRP A 60 49.98 -10.90 23.89
CA TRP A 60 49.15 -10.35 22.80
C TRP A 60 47.73 -10.66 23.17
N ASP A 61 47.04 -9.73 23.82
CA ASP A 61 45.61 -9.67 23.82
C ASP A 61 45.19 -9.42 22.36
N PRO A 62 44.48 -10.36 21.72
CA PRO A 62 43.80 -9.99 20.52
C PRO A 62 42.79 -8.97 20.98
N VAL A 63 43.06 -7.71 20.64
CA VAL A 63 42.06 -6.66 20.69
C VAL A 63 40.90 -7.20 19.84
N ASP A 64 39.87 -7.68 20.51
CA ASP A 64 38.58 -7.96 19.90
C ASP A 64 38.13 -6.63 19.26
N HIS A 65 38.54 -6.45 18.01
CA HIS A 65 37.96 -5.48 17.13
C HIS A 65 36.56 -5.97 16.69
N ASP A 66 35.74 -6.34 17.66
CA ASP A 66 34.32 -6.18 17.55
C ASP A 66 34.00 -4.67 17.78
N GLU A 67 34.69 -3.83 17.01
CA GLU A 67 34.09 -2.59 16.58
C GLU A 67 32.91 -3.00 15.70
N ALA A 68 31.81 -3.39 16.34
CA ALA A 68 30.51 -3.14 15.80
C ALA A 68 30.55 -1.65 15.42
N SER A 69 30.79 -1.40 14.14
CA SER A 69 30.60 -0.10 13.53
C SER A 69 29.15 0.30 13.76
N THR A 70 28.90 0.80 14.96
CA THR A 70 27.74 1.66 15.20
C THR A 70 28.04 2.91 14.40
N GLU A 71 27.81 2.85 13.07
CA GLU A 71 27.57 4.07 12.32
C GLU A 71 26.58 4.88 13.14
N PRO A 72 26.90 6.13 13.47
CA PRO A 72 25.96 6.96 14.19
C PRO A 72 24.69 6.98 13.37
N ASP A 73 23.64 6.31 13.87
CA ASP A 73 22.31 6.27 13.25
C ASP A 73 21.93 7.71 12.89
N ASP A 74 22.01 8.04 11.60
CA ASP A 74 21.65 9.35 11.10
C ASP A 74 20.21 9.66 11.56
N PRO A 75 19.97 10.78 12.25
CA PRO A 75 18.62 11.17 12.68
C PRO A 75 17.61 11.16 11.54
N LEU A 76 18.05 11.37 10.27
CA LEU A 76 17.22 11.27 9.09
C LEU A 76 16.85 9.81 8.77
N ASP A 77 17.77 8.85 9.00
CA ASP A 77 17.51 7.43 8.76
C ASP A 77 16.38 6.92 9.67
N ARG A 78 16.47 7.18 10.97
CA ARG A 78 15.44 6.78 11.94
C ARG A 78 14.10 7.48 11.71
N ARG A 79 14.13 8.74 11.31
CA ARG A 79 12.91 9.56 11.23
C ARG A 79 12.13 9.36 9.94
N PHE A 80 12.82 9.13 8.82
CA PHE A 80 12.19 9.07 7.49
C PHE A 80 12.46 7.76 6.74
N LEU A 81 13.70 7.29 6.68
CA LEU A 81 14.06 6.15 5.84
C LEU A 81 13.58 4.83 6.43
N THR A 82 13.73 4.61 7.74
CA THR A 82 13.26 3.38 8.38
C THR A 82 11.75 3.23 8.27
N PRO A 83 10.90 4.24 8.64
CA PRO A 83 9.46 4.15 8.44
C PRO A 83 9.04 3.97 6.98
N LEU A 84 9.77 4.59 6.04
CA LEU A 84 9.50 4.44 4.62
C LEU A 84 9.82 3.02 4.14
N ARG A 85 10.96 2.45 4.51
CA ARG A 85 11.34 1.06 4.18
C ARG A 85 10.32 0.06 4.72
N GLU A 86 9.92 0.22 5.97
CA GLU A 86 8.87 -0.62 6.58
C GLU A 86 7.54 -0.48 5.82
N ALA A 87 7.14 0.74 5.49
CA ALA A 87 5.94 1.01 4.76
C ALA A 87 5.97 0.37 3.36
N VAL A 88 7.08 0.47 2.63
CA VAL A 88 7.27 -0.17 1.33
C VAL A 88 7.23 -1.70 1.46
N ALA A 89 7.92 -2.26 2.44
CA ALA A 89 7.93 -3.71 2.66
C ALA A 89 6.53 -4.26 2.93
N GLU A 90 5.74 -3.55 3.73
CA GLU A 90 4.36 -3.91 4.08
C GLU A 90 3.39 -3.82 2.88
N HIS A 91 3.65 -2.91 1.92
CA HIS A 91 2.79 -2.69 0.76
C HIS A 91 3.26 -3.38 -0.51
N ARG A 92 4.45 -4.01 -0.53
CA ARG A 92 5.08 -4.55 -1.75
C ARG A 92 4.17 -5.44 -2.59
N THR A 93 3.42 -6.34 -1.95
CA THR A 93 2.50 -7.25 -2.66
C THR A 93 1.39 -6.48 -3.36
N TYR A 94 0.85 -5.46 -2.72
CA TYR A 94 -0.20 -4.61 -3.30
C TYR A 94 0.34 -3.71 -4.41
N VAL A 95 1.60 -3.24 -4.30
CA VAL A 95 2.28 -2.49 -5.37
C VAL A 95 2.45 -3.38 -6.59
N LEU A 96 2.91 -4.62 -6.41
CA LEU A 96 3.02 -5.59 -7.51
C LEU A 96 1.66 -5.92 -8.12
N PHE A 97 0.61 -6.04 -7.31
CA PHE A 97 -0.75 -6.26 -7.80
C PHE A 97 -1.26 -5.06 -8.62
N SER A 98 -1.05 -3.82 -8.14
CA SER A 98 -1.38 -2.60 -8.87
C SER A 98 -0.62 -2.51 -10.20
N ALA A 99 0.68 -2.78 -10.20
CA ALA A 99 1.50 -2.84 -11.40
C ALA A 99 1.01 -3.92 -12.37
N GLY A 100 0.66 -5.10 -11.85
CA GLY A 100 0.13 -6.21 -12.65
C GLY A 100 -1.18 -5.85 -13.37
N LEU A 101 -2.11 -5.18 -12.67
CA LEU A 101 -3.36 -4.72 -13.29
C LEU A 101 -3.10 -3.68 -14.39
N PHE A 102 -2.23 -2.73 -14.13
CA PHE A 102 -1.86 -1.72 -15.10
C PHE A 102 -1.18 -2.34 -16.33
N LEU A 103 -0.20 -3.22 -16.13
CA LEU A 103 0.51 -3.90 -17.22
C LEU A 103 -0.43 -4.80 -18.02
N LEU A 104 -1.36 -5.51 -17.37
CA LEU A 104 -2.40 -6.26 -18.05
C LEU A 104 -3.22 -5.34 -18.97
N GLY A 105 -3.64 -4.19 -18.45
CA GLY A 105 -4.32 -3.17 -19.24
C GLY A 105 -3.48 -2.70 -20.43
N ALA A 106 -2.20 -2.42 -20.21
CA ALA A 106 -1.29 -1.95 -21.26
C ALA A 106 -1.12 -3.00 -22.39
N VAL A 107 -1.02 -4.27 -22.03
CA VAL A 107 -0.97 -5.36 -23.01
C VAL A 107 -2.28 -5.45 -23.81
N ILE A 108 -3.43 -5.35 -23.12
CA ILE A 108 -4.74 -5.34 -23.78
C ILE A 108 -4.84 -4.15 -24.73
N GLY A 109 -4.50 -2.94 -24.27
CA GLY A 109 -4.56 -1.74 -25.09
C GLY A 109 -3.66 -1.82 -26.32
N ALA A 110 -2.42 -2.26 -26.18
CA ALA A 110 -1.52 -2.49 -27.30
C ALA A 110 -2.07 -3.53 -28.30
N ALA A 111 -2.68 -4.60 -27.81
CA ALA A 111 -3.31 -5.63 -28.64
C ALA A 111 -4.58 -5.14 -29.40
N MET A 112 -5.22 -4.05 -28.97
CA MET A 112 -6.38 -3.44 -29.62
C MET A 112 -5.99 -2.62 -30.84
N VAL A 113 -4.73 -2.17 -30.96
CA VAL A 113 -4.25 -1.35 -32.07
C VAL A 113 -4.50 -2.06 -33.41
N GLY A 114 -5.12 -1.35 -34.34
CA GLY A 114 -5.51 -1.87 -35.67
C GLY A 114 -6.68 -2.85 -35.67
N ARG A 115 -7.29 -3.16 -34.51
CA ARG A 115 -8.45 -4.04 -34.37
C ARG A 115 -9.69 -3.32 -33.85
N VAL A 116 -9.49 -2.36 -32.95
CA VAL A 116 -10.59 -1.63 -32.29
C VAL A 116 -10.23 -0.15 -32.36
N ASP A 117 -11.18 0.65 -32.80
CA ASP A 117 -11.08 2.11 -32.66
C ASP A 117 -11.51 2.48 -31.22
N LEU A 118 -10.49 2.63 -30.35
CA LEU A 118 -10.74 2.96 -28.94
C LEU A 118 -11.37 4.35 -28.79
N TRP A 119 -11.08 5.29 -29.70
CA TRP A 119 -11.64 6.63 -29.65
C TRP A 119 -13.15 6.61 -29.93
N ALA A 120 -13.58 5.83 -30.92
CA ALA A 120 -15.00 5.62 -31.21
C ALA A 120 -15.72 4.94 -30.02
N VAL A 121 -15.09 3.97 -29.35
CA VAL A 121 -15.65 3.31 -28.15
C VAL A 121 -15.83 4.30 -27.01
N LEU A 122 -14.88 5.22 -26.82
CA LEU A 122 -14.93 6.25 -25.77
C LEU A 122 -15.83 7.45 -26.14
N GLY A 123 -16.33 7.51 -27.40
CA GLY A 123 -17.14 8.62 -27.88
C GLY A 123 -16.37 9.92 -28.06
N VAL A 124 -15.06 9.83 -28.32
CA VAL A 124 -14.17 10.97 -28.58
C VAL A 124 -13.63 10.87 -30.01
N GLU A 125 -13.36 12.00 -30.64
CA GLU A 125 -12.87 12.02 -32.02
C GLU A 125 -11.38 11.64 -32.11
N ASP A 126 -10.60 12.10 -31.11
CA ASP A 126 -9.16 11.79 -31.00
C ASP A 126 -8.63 11.87 -29.57
N ALA A 127 -7.36 11.52 -29.39
CA ALA A 127 -6.67 11.59 -28.09
C ALA A 127 -6.66 13.00 -27.48
N ARG A 128 -6.72 14.07 -28.32
CA ARG A 128 -6.60 15.46 -27.83
C ARG A 128 -7.79 15.87 -26.99
N GLN A 129 -8.96 15.28 -27.21
CA GLN A 129 -10.15 15.55 -26.38
C GLN A 129 -10.01 15.02 -24.95
N LEU A 130 -9.16 14.04 -24.74
CA LEU A 130 -8.89 13.47 -23.39
C LEU A 130 -7.77 14.22 -22.64
N PHE A 131 -6.96 14.99 -23.36
CA PHE A 131 -5.83 15.70 -22.78
C PHE A 131 -6.02 17.21 -22.89
N PRO A 132 -5.67 18.00 -21.89
CA PRO A 132 -5.80 19.45 -21.94
C PRO A 132 -4.90 20.04 -23.05
N GLU A 133 -5.45 21.00 -23.81
CA GLU A 133 -4.70 21.69 -24.89
C GLU A 133 -3.48 22.45 -24.37
N ASN A 134 -3.61 23.03 -23.16
CA ASN A 134 -2.54 23.77 -22.48
C ASN A 134 -1.84 22.88 -21.47
N VAL A 135 -0.91 22.05 -21.91
CA VAL A 135 -0.10 21.19 -21.05
C VAL A 135 0.97 22.03 -20.35
N THR A 136 0.84 22.17 -19.04
CA THR A 136 1.85 22.75 -18.14
C THR A 136 2.23 21.73 -17.08
N ALA A 137 3.37 21.91 -16.40
CA ALA A 137 3.73 21.02 -15.28
C ALA A 137 2.63 20.96 -14.20
N VAL A 138 1.90 22.06 -13.99
CA VAL A 138 0.79 22.11 -13.04
C VAL A 138 -0.40 21.27 -13.50
N THR A 139 -0.78 21.36 -14.79
CA THR A 139 -1.89 20.55 -15.33
C THR A 139 -1.57 19.07 -15.32
N ILE A 140 -0.32 18.68 -15.62
CA ILE A 140 0.17 17.30 -15.51
C ILE A 140 0.05 16.83 -14.05
N LEU A 141 0.62 17.59 -13.10
CA LEU A 141 0.56 17.26 -11.68
C LEU A 141 -0.88 17.12 -11.17
N LEU A 142 -1.77 18.04 -11.56
CA LEU A 142 -3.17 17.97 -11.15
C LEU A 142 -3.88 16.73 -11.68
N ASN A 143 -3.61 16.35 -12.95
CA ASN A 143 -4.17 15.14 -13.54
C ASN A 143 -3.72 13.89 -12.78
N ASN A 144 -2.42 13.76 -12.54
CA ASN A 144 -1.84 12.62 -11.84
C ASN A 144 -2.24 12.57 -10.36
N THR A 145 -2.36 13.74 -9.73
CA THR A 145 -2.91 13.85 -8.36
C THR A 145 -4.37 13.40 -8.31
N ARG A 146 -5.21 13.79 -9.27
CA ARG A 146 -6.60 13.32 -9.36
C ARG A 146 -6.66 11.81 -9.52
N ALA A 147 -5.86 11.24 -10.40
CA ALA A 147 -5.77 9.79 -10.58
C ALA A 147 -5.38 9.09 -9.26
N ALA A 148 -4.36 9.57 -8.57
CA ALA A 148 -3.93 9.03 -7.28
C ALA A 148 -5.02 9.12 -6.21
N VAL A 149 -5.75 10.26 -6.13
CA VAL A 149 -6.88 10.44 -5.20
C VAL A 149 -8.01 9.47 -5.52
N VAL A 150 -8.39 9.33 -6.78
CA VAL A 150 -9.44 8.39 -7.21
C VAL A 150 -9.05 6.96 -6.88
N LEU A 151 -7.79 6.58 -7.08
CA LEU A 151 -7.27 5.26 -6.70
C LEU A 151 -7.42 5.00 -5.20
N VAL A 152 -7.05 5.95 -4.35
CA VAL A 152 -7.17 5.82 -2.89
C VAL A 152 -8.63 5.76 -2.46
N LEU A 153 -9.48 6.63 -3.01
CA LEU A 153 -10.92 6.63 -2.73
C LEU A 153 -11.64 5.38 -3.24
N GLY A 154 -11.06 4.71 -4.23
CA GLY A 154 -11.54 3.43 -4.74
C GLY A 154 -11.58 2.32 -3.68
N ALA A 155 -10.88 2.48 -2.54
CA ALA A 155 -11.04 1.58 -1.39
C ALA A 155 -12.47 1.55 -0.85
N LEU A 156 -13.24 2.64 -0.98
CA LEU A 156 -14.65 2.72 -0.57
C LEU A 156 -15.57 1.81 -1.38
N SER A 157 -15.16 1.44 -2.60
CA SER A 157 -15.85 0.48 -3.47
C SER A 157 -15.27 -0.94 -3.36
N LEU A 158 -14.71 -1.30 -2.22
CA LEU A 158 -14.01 -2.58 -2.01
C LEU A 158 -12.86 -2.80 -3.03
N GLY A 159 -12.25 -1.71 -3.51
CA GLY A 159 -11.14 -1.74 -4.47
C GLY A 159 -11.54 -1.95 -5.93
N VAL A 160 -12.84 -2.09 -6.24
CA VAL A 160 -13.31 -2.27 -7.62
C VAL A 160 -12.95 -1.06 -8.47
N VAL A 161 -13.23 0.15 -8.01
CA VAL A 161 -12.89 1.38 -8.74
C VAL A 161 -11.37 1.49 -8.91
N THR A 162 -10.58 1.17 -7.87
CA THR A 162 -9.11 1.15 -7.97
C THR A 162 -8.63 0.22 -9.07
N ALA A 163 -9.17 -1.02 -9.11
CA ALA A 163 -8.79 -2.01 -10.11
C ALA A 163 -9.17 -1.56 -11.54
N LEU A 164 -10.39 -1.04 -11.72
CA LEU A 164 -10.86 -0.55 -13.00
C LEU A 164 -10.05 0.65 -13.49
N VAL A 165 -9.74 1.60 -12.60
CA VAL A 165 -8.92 2.78 -12.96
C VAL A 165 -7.51 2.36 -13.37
N LEU A 166 -6.85 1.45 -12.64
CA LEU A 166 -5.52 0.95 -13.02
C LEU A 166 -5.56 0.23 -14.36
N LEU A 167 -6.52 -0.67 -14.55
CA LEU A 167 -6.68 -1.41 -15.80
C LEU A 167 -6.94 -0.48 -16.98
N PHE A 168 -7.86 0.48 -16.82
CA PHE A 168 -8.23 1.42 -17.87
C PHE A 168 -7.09 2.37 -18.24
N ASN A 169 -6.36 2.92 -17.23
CA ASN A 169 -5.17 3.71 -17.51
C ASN A 169 -4.11 2.88 -18.26
N GLY A 170 -3.93 1.61 -17.87
CA GLY A 170 -3.06 0.70 -18.62
C GLY A 170 -3.51 0.56 -20.07
N ILE A 171 -4.81 0.31 -20.32
CA ILE A 171 -5.37 0.20 -21.68
C ILE A 171 -5.09 1.46 -22.49
N LEU A 172 -5.35 2.64 -21.93
CA LEU A 172 -5.09 3.91 -22.62
C LEU A 172 -3.61 4.07 -22.96
N VAL A 173 -2.73 3.86 -22.00
CA VAL A 173 -1.27 3.99 -22.21
C VAL A 173 -0.79 2.98 -23.25
N GLY A 174 -1.21 1.72 -23.15
CA GLY A 174 -0.83 0.67 -24.08
C GLY A 174 -1.34 0.92 -25.50
N TYR A 175 -2.58 1.41 -25.65
CA TYR A 175 -3.16 1.74 -26.94
C TYR A 175 -2.45 2.93 -27.60
N VAL A 176 -2.25 4.04 -26.86
CA VAL A 176 -1.57 5.23 -27.36
C VAL A 176 -0.11 4.93 -27.70
N ALA A 177 0.59 4.19 -26.82
CA ALA A 177 1.97 3.77 -27.08
C ALA A 177 2.07 2.87 -28.31
N GLY A 178 1.11 1.95 -28.48
CA GLY A 178 1.06 1.07 -29.65
C GLY A 178 0.81 1.82 -30.96
N LEU A 179 -0.11 2.81 -30.98
CA LEU A 179 -0.32 3.68 -32.14
C LEU A 179 0.93 4.49 -32.46
N ALA A 180 1.51 5.14 -31.47
CA ALA A 180 2.72 5.93 -31.64
C ALA A 180 3.91 5.09 -32.12
N ALA A 181 4.02 3.84 -31.65
CA ALA A 181 5.06 2.90 -32.09
C ALA A 181 4.88 2.50 -33.56
N ALA A 182 3.64 2.33 -34.00
CA ALA A 182 3.34 2.00 -35.41
C ALA A 182 3.63 3.19 -36.35
N GLU A 183 3.40 4.41 -35.91
CA GLU A 183 3.57 5.63 -36.70
C GLU A 183 5.03 6.15 -36.69
N ARG A 184 5.67 6.20 -35.53
CA ARG A 184 6.94 6.90 -35.29
C ARG A 184 8.07 5.98 -34.82
N GLY A 185 7.77 4.71 -34.59
CA GLY A 185 8.72 3.72 -34.10
C GLY A 185 8.84 3.67 -32.58
N VAL A 186 9.24 2.50 -32.08
CA VAL A 186 9.34 2.19 -30.64
C VAL A 186 10.31 3.12 -29.90
N GLY A 187 11.37 3.57 -30.56
CA GLY A 187 12.38 4.48 -29.97
C GLY A 187 11.78 5.81 -29.49
N VAL A 188 10.90 6.41 -30.30
CA VAL A 188 10.20 7.66 -29.93
C VAL A 188 9.28 7.44 -28.76
N VAL A 189 8.56 6.31 -28.71
CA VAL A 189 7.68 5.96 -27.59
C VAL A 189 8.46 5.80 -26.28
N LEU A 190 9.60 5.12 -26.33
CA LEU A 190 10.45 4.96 -25.15
C LEU A 190 10.98 6.32 -24.66
N LEU A 191 11.41 7.20 -25.57
CA LEU A 191 11.81 8.57 -25.21
C LEU A 191 10.67 9.39 -24.62
N ALA A 192 9.44 9.16 -25.09
CA ALA A 192 8.26 9.86 -24.58
C ALA A 192 7.82 9.36 -23.18
N ILE A 193 8.01 8.07 -22.87
CA ILE A 193 7.47 7.47 -21.64
C ILE A 193 8.54 7.34 -20.55
N LEU A 194 9.75 6.91 -20.87
CA LEU A 194 10.75 6.53 -19.87
C LEU A 194 11.16 7.67 -18.92
N PRO A 195 11.44 8.92 -19.38
CA PRO A 195 12.01 9.92 -18.47
C PRO A 195 11.13 10.25 -17.25
N HIS A 196 9.81 10.36 -17.46
CA HIS A 196 8.86 10.64 -16.39
C HIS A 196 8.17 9.38 -15.87
N GLY A 197 7.86 8.42 -16.74
CA GLY A 197 7.10 7.22 -16.40
C GLY A 197 7.78 6.33 -15.36
N VAL A 198 9.14 6.28 -15.35
CA VAL A 198 9.90 5.53 -14.32
C VAL A 198 9.65 6.09 -12.91
N ILE A 199 9.27 7.36 -12.79
CA ILE A 199 8.98 8.04 -11.52
C ILE A 199 7.47 8.01 -11.24
N GLU A 200 6.67 8.32 -12.25
CA GLU A 200 5.22 8.46 -12.14
C GLU A 200 4.50 7.13 -11.88
N LEU A 201 4.80 6.09 -12.67
CA LEU A 201 4.10 4.81 -12.54
C LEU A 201 4.27 4.17 -11.16
N PRO A 202 5.47 4.10 -10.55
CA PRO A 202 5.59 3.63 -9.17
C PRO A 202 4.76 4.42 -8.18
N ALA A 203 4.65 5.75 -8.34
CA ALA A 203 3.83 6.59 -7.46
C ALA A 203 2.33 6.27 -7.58
N ILE A 204 1.84 6.05 -8.80
CA ILE A 204 0.46 5.61 -9.06
C ILE A 204 0.21 4.20 -8.49
N PHE A 205 1.17 3.27 -8.64
CA PHE A 205 1.04 1.93 -8.07
C PHE A 205 1.02 1.93 -6.54
N VAL A 206 1.76 2.83 -5.90
CA VAL A 206 1.71 3.04 -4.45
C VAL A 206 0.33 3.54 -4.00
N ALA A 207 -0.28 4.48 -4.73
CA ALA A 207 -1.63 4.95 -4.43
C ALA A 207 -2.66 3.79 -4.50
N GLY A 208 -2.60 2.97 -5.55
CA GLY A 208 -3.41 1.76 -5.68
C GLY A 208 -3.15 0.74 -4.56
N ALA A 209 -1.88 0.55 -4.20
CA ALA A 209 -1.46 -0.38 -3.15
C ALA A 209 -2.04 -0.01 -1.78
N VAL A 210 -2.06 1.28 -1.43
CA VAL A 210 -2.67 1.76 -0.19
C VAL A 210 -4.17 1.43 -0.18
N ALA A 211 -4.88 1.66 -1.30
CA ALA A 211 -6.30 1.32 -1.42
C ALA A 211 -6.55 -0.19 -1.22
N PHE A 212 -5.83 -1.05 -1.93
CA PHE A 212 -5.99 -2.51 -1.82
C PHE A 212 -5.65 -3.02 -0.42
N ARG A 213 -4.64 -2.45 0.23
CA ARG A 213 -4.31 -2.81 1.60
C ARG A 213 -5.43 -2.44 2.57
N VAL A 214 -6.00 -1.24 2.46
CA VAL A 214 -7.16 -0.83 3.28
C VAL A 214 -8.32 -1.80 3.10
N VAL A 215 -8.63 -2.17 1.85
CA VAL A 215 -9.68 -3.15 1.54
C VAL A 215 -9.39 -4.50 2.19
N HIS A 216 -8.17 -5.03 2.03
CA HIS A 216 -7.78 -6.32 2.60
C HIS A 216 -7.93 -6.34 4.12
N VAL A 217 -7.39 -5.31 4.78
CA VAL A 217 -7.43 -5.23 6.25
C VAL A 217 -8.86 -5.05 6.75
N THR A 218 -9.70 -4.29 6.03
CA THR A 218 -11.12 -4.14 6.30
C THR A 218 -11.85 -5.49 6.19
N ALA A 219 -11.57 -6.25 5.13
CA ALA A 219 -12.13 -7.59 4.95
C ALA A 219 -11.74 -8.53 6.09
N LEU A 220 -10.47 -8.52 6.52
CA LEU A 220 -10.00 -9.31 7.67
C LEU A 220 -10.72 -8.95 8.97
N ARG A 221 -11.05 -7.68 9.17
CA ARG A 221 -11.83 -7.24 10.32
C ARG A 221 -13.28 -7.75 10.26
N VAL A 222 -13.92 -7.64 9.09
CA VAL A 222 -15.30 -8.08 8.89
C VAL A 222 -15.45 -9.58 9.18
N ILE A 223 -14.46 -10.40 8.81
CA ILE A 223 -14.48 -11.85 9.10
C ILE A 223 -13.92 -12.22 10.49
N GLY A 224 -13.72 -11.23 11.36
CA GLY A 224 -13.30 -11.45 12.76
C GLY A 224 -11.83 -11.87 12.93
N ARG A 225 -10.99 -11.78 11.89
CA ARG A 225 -9.57 -12.12 11.97
C ARG A 225 -8.67 -10.95 12.42
N ARG A 226 -9.23 -9.76 12.60
CA ARG A 226 -8.55 -8.57 13.11
C ARG A 226 -9.49 -7.72 13.95
N GLU A 227 -8.93 -7.07 14.99
CA GLU A 227 -9.70 -6.18 15.87
C GLU A 227 -9.88 -4.78 15.29
N ALA A 228 -8.88 -4.29 14.55
CA ALA A 228 -8.90 -2.94 13.95
C ALA A 228 -8.56 -2.99 12.46
N VAL A 229 -9.11 -2.04 11.68
CA VAL A 229 -8.79 -1.90 10.25
C VAL A 229 -7.32 -1.50 10.09
N LEU A 230 -6.94 -0.34 10.63
CA LEU A 230 -5.57 0.16 10.69
C LEU A 230 -5.39 0.83 12.04
N GLY A 231 -4.32 0.49 12.76
CA GLY A 231 -3.87 1.27 13.91
C GLY A 231 -3.25 2.60 13.47
N MET A 232 -2.94 3.47 14.44
CA MET A 232 -2.34 4.79 14.17
C MET A 232 -1.05 4.67 13.34
N ASP A 233 -0.21 3.67 13.64
CA ASP A 233 1.03 3.41 12.88
C ASP A 233 0.76 2.99 11.44
N GLY A 234 -0.30 2.21 11.20
CA GLY A 234 -0.73 1.83 9.86
C GLY A 234 -1.16 3.04 9.02
N TRP A 235 -1.94 3.95 9.61
CA TRP A 235 -2.32 5.21 8.95
C TRP A 235 -1.13 6.13 8.71
N ARG A 236 -0.21 6.21 9.68
CA ARG A 236 1.03 6.99 9.52
C ARG A 236 1.88 6.46 8.36
N ARG A 237 2.07 5.13 8.25
CA ARG A 237 2.81 4.50 7.15
C ARG A 237 2.14 4.74 5.80
N ALA A 238 0.82 4.59 5.72
CA ALA A 238 0.07 4.92 4.51
C ALA A 238 0.24 6.40 4.11
N GLY A 239 0.19 7.32 5.07
CA GLY A 239 0.41 8.75 4.86
C GLY A 239 1.83 9.06 4.36
N ILE A 240 2.87 8.43 4.93
CA ILE A 240 4.26 8.58 4.48
C ILE A 240 4.40 8.10 3.02
N LEU A 241 3.83 6.94 2.69
CA LEU A 241 3.86 6.41 1.32
C LEU A 241 3.15 7.34 0.33
N LEU A 242 1.95 7.79 0.65
CA LEU A 242 1.19 8.69 -0.22
C LEU A 242 1.88 10.04 -0.37
N GLY A 243 2.47 10.58 0.71
CA GLY A 243 3.26 11.81 0.65
C GLY A 243 4.49 11.67 -0.23
N THR A 244 5.23 10.56 -0.10
CA THR A 244 6.39 10.26 -0.94
C THR A 244 5.98 10.05 -2.40
N ALA A 245 4.89 9.31 -2.65
CA ALA A 245 4.34 9.13 -3.98
C ALA A 245 3.92 10.46 -4.60
N TRP A 246 3.27 11.32 -3.85
CA TRP A 246 2.88 12.66 -4.34
C TRP A 246 4.10 13.52 -4.71
N LEU A 247 5.16 13.51 -3.88
CA LEU A 247 6.42 14.19 -4.22
C LEU A 247 7.04 13.62 -5.50
N ALA A 248 6.97 12.31 -5.71
CA ALA A 248 7.42 11.68 -6.95
C ALA A 248 6.59 12.17 -8.16
N LEU A 249 5.26 12.34 -8.02
CA LEU A 249 4.40 12.93 -9.06
C LEU A 249 4.79 14.38 -9.38
N VAL A 250 5.17 15.17 -8.38
CA VAL A 250 5.69 16.55 -8.60
C VAL A 250 6.95 16.50 -9.46
N VAL A 251 7.89 15.62 -9.10
CA VAL A 251 9.13 15.46 -9.87
C VAL A 251 8.84 14.95 -11.29
N ALA A 252 7.97 13.96 -11.45
CA ALA A 252 7.57 13.42 -12.74
C ALA A 252 6.96 14.51 -13.65
N ALA A 253 6.06 15.34 -13.11
CA ALA A 253 5.45 16.44 -13.87
C ALA A 253 6.46 17.49 -14.34
N ILE A 254 7.48 17.79 -13.51
CA ILE A 254 8.58 18.68 -13.88
C ILE A 254 9.43 18.04 -14.99
N VAL A 255 9.79 16.76 -14.84
CA VAL A 255 10.57 16.02 -15.85
C VAL A 255 9.80 15.92 -17.15
N GLU A 256 8.50 15.62 -17.12
CA GLU A 256 7.67 15.55 -18.31
C GLU A 256 7.66 16.89 -19.08
N PHE A 257 7.40 17.97 -18.38
CA PHE A 257 7.26 19.28 -19.02
C PHE A 257 8.59 19.87 -19.50
N TYR A 258 9.66 19.78 -18.70
CA TYR A 258 10.94 20.44 -19.01
C TYR A 258 11.96 19.54 -19.70
N VAL A 259 11.81 18.22 -19.64
CA VAL A 259 12.78 17.28 -20.23
C VAL A 259 12.13 16.45 -21.33
N THR A 260 11.04 15.73 -21.02
CA THR A 260 10.43 14.78 -21.96
C THR A 260 9.85 15.48 -23.18
N LYS A 261 9.04 16.51 -22.96
CA LYS A 261 8.38 17.22 -24.07
C LYS A 261 9.38 17.86 -25.04
N PRO A 262 10.38 18.68 -24.63
CA PRO A 262 11.39 19.20 -25.53
C PRO A 262 12.21 18.11 -26.23
N LEU A 263 12.50 17.00 -25.53
CA LEU A 263 13.26 15.89 -26.11
C LEU A 263 12.47 15.20 -27.23
N VAL A 264 11.19 14.95 -27.03
CA VAL A 264 10.31 14.36 -28.05
C VAL A 264 10.15 15.31 -29.24
N ASP A 265 9.93 16.60 -29.01
CA ASP A 265 9.80 17.61 -30.07
C ASP A 265 11.07 17.70 -30.92
N ALA A 266 12.26 17.56 -30.32
CA ALA A 266 13.54 17.58 -31.02
C ALA A 266 13.80 16.33 -31.88
N VAL A 267 13.21 15.18 -31.55
CA VAL A 267 13.41 13.90 -32.25
C VAL A 267 12.28 13.61 -33.25
N ALA A 268 11.08 14.09 -32.99
CA ALA A 268 9.88 13.82 -33.77
C ALA A 268 9.54 14.96 -34.76
N GLY A 269 10.16 16.14 -34.63
CA GLY A 269 10.09 17.25 -35.57
C GLY A 269 11.20 17.15 -36.60
#